data_497479d86e3b582139e298bb479d21f8
#
_entry.id   497479d86e3b582139e298bb479d21f8
#
_cell.length_a   1.000
_cell.length_b   1.000
_cell.length_c   1.000
_cell.angle_alpha   90.00
_cell.angle_beta   90.00
_cell.angle_gamma   90.00
#
_symmetry.space_group_name_H-M   'P 1'
#
loop_
_entity.id
_entity.type
_entity.pdbx_description
1 polymer ?
#
loop_
_entity_poly.entity_id
_entity_poly.type
_entity_poly.pdbx_seq_one_letter_code
_entity_poly.pdbx_strand_id
1 'polypeptide(L)'
;MDLLKGKRILVVEDEEAERMLISLYLQQQGCRLYHAHDGIDGINKAKLVVPDLILLDVDMPRCHGYAACRVLSEDPATHHIPVIFLSAFADAGHRVQGLMAGAVDFIGKPFNFDEIRLRLAVHLRNQGNHTTPQPQPGTGTDRDSTLSPASVSLDEGPNYLHQILFQSARVHLIKELAVTPELKELASQVGTNTKRLNEAFRHCAGTTVFEYLREERMKEARRLLQNTSMPISEIAAMVGYKSSANFATAFKDRFGVSPSHVRRC
;
A
#
# COMPACT_ATOMS: atom_id res chain seq x y z
N MET A 1 10.28 -1.62 -22.09
CA MET A 1 9.06 -0.81 -22.21
C MET A 1 8.26 -0.97 -20.93
N ASP A 2 8.03 0.12 -20.24
CA ASP A 2 7.30 0.11 -18.97
C ASP A 2 5.80 -0.05 -19.26
N LEU A 3 5.28 -1.27 -19.09
CA LEU A 3 3.90 -1.67 -19.43
C LEU A 3 2.83 -0.93 -18.60
N LEU A 4 3.23 -0.32 -17.50
CA LEU A 4 2.33 0.38 -16.59
C LEU A 4 2.25 1.89 -16.88
N LYS A 5 3.22 2.43 -17.61
CA LYS A 5 3.31 3.88 -17.86
C LYS A 5 2.10 4.40 -18.62
N GLY A 6 1.45 5.42 -18.04
CA GLY A 6 0.24 6.06 -18.60
C GLY A 6 -1.07 5.28 -18.40
N LYS A 7 -1.03 4.05 -17.86
CA LYS A 7 -2.22 3.25 -17.57
C LYS A 7 -3.07 3.87 -16.47
N ARG A 8 -4.38 3.86 -16.63
CA ARG A 8 -5.36 4.37 -15.67
C ARG A 8 -5.73 3.23 -14.71
N ILE A 9 -5.39 3.39 -13.45
CA ILE A 9 -5.69 2.40 -12.41
C ILE A 9 -6.65 3.03 -11.40
N LEU A 10 -7.77 2.38 -11.15
CA LEU A 10 -8.69 2.73 -10.06
C LEU A 10 -8.36 1.87 -8.84
N VAL A 11 -8.02 2.52 -7.74
CA VAL A 11 -7.77 1.88 -6.44
C VAL A 11 -8.99 2.12 -5.56
N VAL A 12 -9.66 1.05 -5.19
CA VAL A 12 -10.85 1.04 -4.33
C VAL A 12 -10.47 0.39 -2.99
N GLU A 13 -10.29 1.20 -1.97
CA GLU A 13 -9.76 0.82 -0.66
C GLU A 13 -10.27 1.83 0.37
N ASP A 14 -10.87 1.39 1.45
CA ASP A 14 -11.43 2.27 2.47
C ASP A 14 -10.35 2.78 3.44
N GLU A 15 -9.33 1.98 3.72
CA GLU A 15 -8.24 2.43 4.58
C GLU A 15 -7.29 3.39 3.83
N GLU A 16 -7.28 4.65 4.27
CA GLU A 16 -6.51 5.72 3.63
C GLU A 16 -5.02 5.41 3.56
N ALA A 17 -4.48 4.77 4.60
CA ALA A 17 -3.07 4.40 4.67
C ALA A 17 -2.68 3.39 3.59
N GLU A 18 -3.47 2.34 3.41
CA GLU A 18 -3.24 1.29 2.41
C GLU A 18 -3.45 1.83 1.00
N ARG A 19 -4.54 2.61 0.81
CA ARG A 19 -4.81 3.28 -0.47
C ARG A 19 -3.67 4.20 -0.89
N MET A 20 -3.14 5.01 0.04
CA MET A 20 -2.03 5.91 -0.22
C MET A 20 -0.75 5.15 -0.58
N LEU A 21 -0.50 4.04 0.10
CA LEU A 21 0.66 3.20 -0.10
C LEU A 21 0.70 2.59 -1.50
N ILE A 22 -0.39 1.95 -1.93
CA ILE A 22 -0.53 1.38 -3.27
C ILE A 22 -0.41 2.50 -4.31
N SER A 23 -1.03 3.66 -4.03
CA SER A 23 -1.03 4.79 -4.95
C SER A 23 0.35 5.38 -5.18
N LEU A 24 1.13 5.57 -4.12
CA LEU A 24 2.51 6.06 -4.24
C LEU A 24 3.37 5.11 -5.08
N TYR A 25 3.23 3.80 -4.85
CA TYR A 25 3.95 2.81 -5.64
C TYR A 25 3.59 2.88 -7.12
N LEU A 26 2.29 2.85 -7.45
CA LEU A 26 1.82 2.84 -8.83
C LEU A 26 2.07 4.17 -9.56
N GLN A 27 2.02 5.28 -8.84
CA GLN A 27 2.37 6.60 -9.39
C GLN A 27 3.82 6.66 -9.87
N GLN A 28 4.72 6.02 -9.13
CA GLN A 28 6.12 5.95 -9.51
C GLN A 28 6.37 5.03 -10.71
N GLN A 29 5.49 4.04 -10.91
CA GLN A 29 5.48 3.23 -12.15
C GLN A 29 4.87 4.01 -13.35
N GLY A 30 4.58 5.30 -13.16
CA GLY A 30 4.01 6.17 -14.19
C GLY A 30 2.54 5.95 -14.48
N CYS A 31 1.79 5.27 -13.60
CA CYS A 31 0.34 5.11 -13.72
C CYS A 31 -0.41 6.42 -13.46
N ARG A 32 -1.59 6.56 -14.07
CA ARG A 32 -2.60 7.57 -13.71
C ARG A 32 -3.57 6.94 -12.73
N LEU A 33 -3.68 7.52 -11.52
CA LEU A 33 -4.44 6.92 -10.44
C LEU A 33 -5.75 7.64 -10.20
N TYR A 34 -6.75 6.83 -9.86
CA TYR A 34 -8.06 7.26 -9.40
C TYR A 34 -8.37 6.51 -8.11
N HIS A 35 -9.07 7.14 -7.18
CA HIS A 35 -9.30 6.58 -5.86
C HIS A 35 -10.79 6.51 -5.56
N ALA A 36 -11.21 5.45 -4.89
CA ALA A 36 -12.54 5.29 -4.33
C ALA A 36 -12.43 4.74 -2.90
N HIS A 37 -13.40 5.07 -2.06
CA HIS A 37 -13.38 4.79 -0.61
C HIS A 37 -14.30 3.63 -0.21
N ASP A 38 -15.06 3.09 -1.14
CA ASP A 38 -15.96 1.94 -0.96
C ASP A 38 -16.43 1.41 -2.31
N GLY A 39 -17.13 0.28 -2.29
CA GLY A 39 -17.59 -0.38 -3.51
C GLY A 39 -18.56 0.47 -4.34
N ILE A 40 -19.42 1.30 -3.72
CA ILE A 40 -20.38 2.15 -4.46
C ILE A 40 -19.64 3.26 -5.20
N ASP A 41 -18.72 3.95 -4.50
CA ASP A 41 -17.86 4.98 -5.09
C ASP A 41 -16.98 4.37 -6.20
N GLY A 42 -16.48 3.15 -5.98
CA GLY A 42 -15.72 2.37 -6.97
C GLY A 42 -16.48 2.11 -8.25
N ILE A 43 -17.73 1.62 -8.15
CA ILE A 43 -18.60 1.38 -9.31
C ILE A 43 -18.87 2.68 -10.09
N ASN A 44 -19.22 3.76 -9.39
CA ASN A 44 -19.51 5.04 -10.01
C ASN A 44 -18.29 5.62 -10.74
N LYS A 45 -17.13 5.57 -10.09
CA LYS A 45 -15.88 6.05 -10.69
C LYS A 45 -15.40 5.17 -11.86
N ALA A 46 -15.59 3.85 -11.78
CA ALA A 46 -15.28 2.95 -12.88
C ALA A 46 -16.03 3.33 -14.16
N LYS A 47 -17.33 3.65 -14.06
CA LYS A 47 -18.16 4.11 -15.19
C LYS A 47 -17.72 5.46 -15.74
N LEU A 48 -17.32 6.38 -14.87
CA LEU A 48 -16.92 7.74 -15.25
C LEU A 48 -15.54 7.79 -15.91
N VAL A 49 -14.58 7.07 -15.30
CA VAL A 49 -13.16 7.15 -15.66
C VAL A 49 -12.79 6.13 -16.74
N VAL A 50 -13.51 4.99 -16.77
CA VAL A 50 -13.19 3.82 -17.61
C VAL A 50 -11.71 3.45 -17.45
N PRO A 51 -11.28 2.97 -16.26
CA PRO A 51 -9.89 2.66 -16.02
C PRO A 51 -9.43 1.44 -16.82
N ASP A 52 -8.12 1.31 -17.00
CA ASP A 52 -7.54 0.15 -17.67
C ASP A 52 -7.51 -1.09 -16.73
N LEU A 53 -7.59 -0.87 -15.40
CA LEU A 53 -7.65 -1.94 -14.40
C LEU A 53 -8.16 -1.38 -13.07
N ILE A 54 -8.85 -2.22 -12.29
CA ILE A 54 -9.34 -1.90 -10.95
C ILE A 54 -8.64 -2.79 -9.93
N LEU A 55 -8.03 -2.18 -8.92
CA LEU A 55 -7.64 -2.83 -7.67
C LEU A 55 -8.76 -2.61 -6.66
N LEU A 56 -9.33 -3.67 -6.13
CA LEU A 56 -10.55 -3.63 -5.32
C LEU A 56 -10.34 -4.38 -4.00
N ASP A 57 -10.42 -3.68 -2.90
CA ASP A 57 -10.42 -4.34 -1.59
C ASP A 57 -11.70 -5.16 -1.39
N VAL A 58 -11.57 -6.29 -0.69
CA VAL A 58 -12.68 -7.18 -0.39
C VAL A 58 -13.48 -6.65 0.79
N ASP A 59 -12.82 -6.25 1.87
CA ASP A 59 -13.43 -5.96 3.17
C ASP A 59 -13.66 -4.45 3.38
N MET A 60 -14.64 -3.91 2.68
CA MET A 60 -15.00 -2.50 2.77
C MET A 60 -16.39 -2.28 3.40
N PRO A 61 -16.61 -1.15 4.10
CA PRO A 61 -17.94 -0.77 4.59
C PRO A 61 -18.88 -0.44 3.44
N ARG A 62 -20.18 -0.46 3.73
CA ARG A 62 -21.30 -0.11 2.82
C ARG A 62 -21.49 -1.02 1.61
N CYS A 63 -20.46 -1.37 0.90
CA CYS A 63 -20.52 -2.30 -0.24
C CYS A 63 -19.25 -3.15 -0.27
N HIS A 64 -19.42 -4.43 0.04
CA HIS A 64 -18.37 -5.42 0.05
C HIS A 64 -17.79 -5.62 -1.36
N GLY A 65 -16.47 -5.81 -1.46
CA GLY A 65 -15.78 -5.90 -2.76
C GLY A 65 -16.37 -6.93 -3.72
N TYR A 66 -16.79 -8.10 -3.24
CA TYR A 66 -17.43 -9.11 -4.10
C TYR A 66 -18.75 -8.63 -4.72
N ALA A 67 -19.54 -7.87 -3.98
CA ALA A 67 -20.78 -7.29 -4.52
C ALA A 67 -20.48 -6.22 -5.57
N ALA A 68 -19.49 -5.36 -5.31
CA ALA A 68 -19.04 -4.35 -6.27
C ALA A 68 -18.49 -4.99 -7.55
N CYS A 69 -17.65 -6.03 -7.42
CA CYS A 69 -17.08 -6.75 -8.56
C CYS A 69 -18.18 -7.38 -9.45
N ARG A 70 -19.19 -8.00 -8.84
CA ARG A 70 -20.31 -8.58 -9.59
C ARG A 70 -21.05 -7.52 -10.40
N VAL A 71 -21.36 -6.35 -9.79
CA VAL A 71 -22.01 -5.25 -10.51
C VAL A 71 -21.13 -4.75 -11.65
N LEU A 72 -19.81 -4.62 -11.44
CA LEU A 72 -18.86 -4.20 -12.48
C LEU A 72 -18.78 -5.21 -13.64
N SER A 73 -18.83 -6.51 -13.34
CA SER A 73 -18.74 -7.58 -14.35
C SER A 73 -20.04 -7.81 -15.14
N GLU A 74 -21.18 -7.43 -14.56
CA GLU A 74 -22.49 -7.54 -15.23
C GLU A 74 -22.85 -6.29 -16.07
N ASP A 75 -22.23 -5.14 -15.80
CA ASP A 75 -22.53 -3.87 -16.48
C ASP A 75 -21.80 -3.77 -17.82
N PRO A 76 -22.52 -3.57 -18.95
CA PRO A 76 -21.91 -3.40 -20.29
C PRO A 76 -20.85 -2.34 -20.40
N ALA A 77 -20.90 -1.30 -19.54
CA ALA A 77 -19.92 -0.22 -19.55
C ALA A 77 -18.59 -0.58 -18.85
N THR A 78 -18.60 -1.58 -17.98
CA THR A 78 -17.44 -1.89 -17.11
C THR A 78 -16.98 -3.36 -17.15
N HIS A 79 -17.78 -4.28 -17.71
CA HIS A 79 -17.49 -5.72 -17.73
C HIS A 79 -16.13 -6.10 -18.37
N HIS A 80 -15.63 -5.24 -19.28
CA HIS A 80 -14.36 -5.44 -19.95
C HIS A 80 -13.15 -5.00 -19.13
N ILE A 81 -13.37 -4.32 -17.99
CA ILE A 81 -12.30 -3.80 -17.14
C ILE A 81 -11.88 -4.92 -16.18
N PRO A 82 -10.61 -5.37 -16.19
CA PRO A 82 -10.14 -6.38 -15.26
C PRO A 82 -10.15 -5.87 -13.83
N VAL A 83 -10.69 -6.68 -12.93
CA VAL A 83 -10.71 -6.44 -11.49
C VAL A 83 -9.75 -7.41 -10.82
N ILE A 84 -8.81 -6.89 -10.02
CA ILE A 84 -7.93 -7.67 -9.16
C ILE A 84 -8.31 -7.36 -7.72
N PHE A 85 -8.60 -8.40 -6.95
CA PHE A 85 -8.89 -8.24 -5.53
C PHE A 85 -7.64 -8.03 -4.70
N LEU A 86 -7.78 -7.20 -3.67
CA LEU A 86 -6.86 -7.03 -2.56
C LEU A 86 -7.55 -7.62 -1.32
N SER A 87 -6.93 -8.56 -0.57
CA SER A 87 -7.59 -9.13 0.60
C SER A 87 -6.63 -9.65 1.65
N ALA A 88 -7.02 -9.51 2.92
CA ALA A 88 -6.33 -10.12 4.05
C ALA A 88 -6.51 -11.65 4.08
N PHE A 89 -7.56 -12.18 3.44
CA PHE A 89 -7.88 -13.61 3.40
C PHE A 89 -7.55 -14.19 2.02
N ALA A 90 -6.38 -14.82 1.90
CA ALA A 90 -5.88 -15.38 0.65
C ALA A 90 -6.08 -16.92 0.56
N ASP A 91 -7.00 -17.49 1.34
CA ASP A 91 -7.31 -18.92 1.27
C ASP A 91 -8.04 -19.32 -0.01
N ALA A 92 -8.08 -20.62 -0.29
CA ALA A 92 -8.65 -21.15 -1.52
C ALA A 92 -10.15 -20.82 -1.69
N GLY A 93 -10.91 -20.73 -0.58
CA GLY A 93 -12.35 -20.43 -0.61
C GLY A 93 -12.63 -19.00 -1.09
N HIS A 94 -11.91 -18.03 -0.53
CA HIS A 94 -12.04 -16.63 -0.90
C HIS A 94 -11.59 -16.35 -2.34
N ARG A 95 -10.52 -17.04 -2.80
CA ARG A 95 -10.08 -16.93 -4.20
C ARG A 95 -11.14 -17.47 -5.18
N VAL A 96 -11.75 -18.61 -4.90
CA VAL A 96 -12.83 -19.16 -5.72
C VAL A 96 -14.02 -18.21 -5.76
N GLN A 97 -14.40 -17.66 -4.61
CA GLN A 97 -15.50 -16.68 -4.52
C GLN A 97 -15.21 -15.41 -5.34
N GLY A 98 -13.97 -14.92 -5.32
CA GLY A 98 -13.55 -13.76 -6.12
C GLY A 98 -13.63 -14.02 -7.62
N LEU A 99 -13.15 -15.16 -8.09
CA LEU A 99 -13.25 -15.56 -9.50
C LEU A 99 -14.71 -15.73 -9.93
N MET A 100 -15.57 -16.32 -9.08
CA MET A 100 -17.00 -16.42 -9.34
C MET A 100 -17.71 -15.05 -9.38
N ALA A 101 -17.18 -14.03 -8.71
CA ALA A 101 -17.67 -12.65 -8.78
C ALA A 101 -17.22 -11.92 -10.06
N GLY A 102 -16.36 -12.51 -10.88
CA GLY A 102 -15.88 -11.94 -12.14
C GLY A 102 -14.49 -11.30 -12.09
N ALA A 103 -13.78 -11.43 -10.97
CA ALA A 103 -12.41 -10.93 -10.90
C ALA A 103 -11.45 -11.80 -11.72
N VAL A 104 -10.40 -11.15 -12.26
CA VAL A 104 -9.38 -11.85 -13.06
C VAL A 104 -8.20 -12.36 -12.20
N ASP A 105 -8.00 -11.80 -11.01
CA ASP A 105 -6.89 -12.19 -10.13
C ASP A 105 -7.13 -11.75 -8.68
N PHE A 106 -6.19 -12.12 -7.80
CA PHE A 106 -6.25 -11.90 -6.37
C PHE A 106 -4.86 -11.68 -5.78
N ILE A 107 -4.71 -10.67 -4.94
CA ILE A 107 -3.47 -10.31 -4.26
C ILE A 107 -3.70 -10.32 -2.75
N GLY A 108 -2.89 -11.09 -2.02
CA GLY A 108 -2.96 -11.17 -0.56
C GLY A 108 -2.36 -9.95 0.13
N LYS A 109 -3.03 -9.46 1.18
CA LYS A 109 -2.43 -8.53 2.16
C LYS A 109 -1.61 -9.34 3.19
N PRO A 110 -0.43 -8.90 3.63
CA PRO A 110 0.27 -7.66 3.28
C PRO A 110 0.88 -7.71 1.89
N PHE A 111 0.85 -6.57 1.19
CA PHE A 111 1.22 -6.49 -0.23
C PHE A 111 2.70 -6.72 -0.49
N ASN A 112 3.00 -7.56 -1.47
CA ASN A 112 4.28 -7.54 -2.16
C ASN A 112 4.14 -6.65 -3.41
N PHE A 113 4.81 -5.51 -3.43
CA PHE A 113 4.69 -4.54 -4.52
C PHE A 113 5.22 -5.06 -5.85
N ASP A 114 6.24 -5.92 -5.86
CA ASP A 114 6.70 -6.58 -7.08
C ASP A 114 5.63 -7.55 -7.61
N GLU A 115 4.89 -8.23 -6.73
CA GLU A 115 3.75 -9.06 -7.12
C GLU A 115 2.64 -8.21 -7.72
N ILE A 116 2.28 -7.07 -7.10
CA ILE A 116 1.29 -6.13 -7.67
C ILE A 116 1.72 -5.74 -9.09
N ARG A 117 2.96 -5.28 -9.27
CA ARG A 117 3.48 -4.85 -10.57
C ARG A 117 3.40 -5.94 -11.63
N LEU A 118 3.84 -7.15 -11.30
CA LEU A 118 3.85 -8.26 -12.25
C LEU A 118 2.43 -8.66 -12.65
N ARG A 119 1.49 -8.76 -11.70
CA ARG A 119 0.10 -9.10 -11.98
C ARG A 119 -0.59 -8.04 -12.83
N LEU A 120 -0.43 -6.76 -12.49
CA LEU A 120 -0.95 -5.66 -13.30
C LEU A 120 -0.40 -5.72 -14.74
N ALA A 121 0.91 -5.93 -14.90
CA ALA A 121 1.55 -6.01 -16.21
C ALA A 121 1.01 -7.18 -17.06
N VAL A 122 0.74 -8.34 -16.45
CA VAL A 122 0.15 -9.50 -17.13
C VAL A 122 -1.25 -9.18 -17.63
N HIS A 123 -2.13 -8.65 -16.76
CA HIS A 123 -3.52 -8.40 -17.13
C HIS A 123 -3.68 -7.21 -18.09
N LEU A 124 -2.86 -6.16 -17.97
CA LEU A 124 -2.87 -5.02 -18.89
C LEU A 124 -2.31 -5.35 -20.29
N ARG A 125 -1.40 -6.32 -20.40
CA ARG A 125 -0.88 -6.81 -21.68
C ARG A 125 -1.95 -7.58 -22.46
N ASN A 126 -2.75 -8.37 -21.77
CA ASN A 126 -3.77 -9.21 -22.41
C ASN A 126 -4.92 -8.39 -23.03
N GLN A 127 -5.15 -7.16 -22.57
CA GLN A 127 -6.14 -6.26 -23.17
C GLN A 127 -5.74 -5.72 -24.57
N GLY A 128 -4.44 -5.68 -24.87
CA GLY A 128 -3.97 -5.24 -26.20
C GLY A 128 -4.23 -6.22 -27.33
N ASN A 129 -4.65 -7.46 -27.04
CA ASN A 129 -4.83 -8.53 -28.03
C ASN A 129 -6.31 -8.84 -28.38
N HIS A 130 -7.26 -8.08 -27.89
CA HIS A 130 -8.67 -8.20 -28.28
C HIS A 130 -9.04 -7.32 -29.49
N THR A 131 -8.19 -7.30 -30.51
CA THR A 131 -8.63 -6.93 -31.84
C THR A 131 -9.00 -8.23 -32.56
N THR A 132 -10.29 -8.41 -32.81
CA THR A 132 -11.02 -9.40 -33.61
C THR A 132 -10.17 -10.51 -34.26
N PRO A 133 -10.46 -11.81 -34.01
CA PRO A 133 -9.95 -12.87 -34.84
C PRO A 133 -10.76 -12.93 -36.14
N GLN A 134 -10.21 -12.44 -37.23
CA GLN A 134 -10.65 -12.85 -38.53
C GLN A 134 -10.05 -14.22 -38.85
N PRO A 135 -10.83 -15.24 -39.19
CA PRO A 135 -10.29 -16.56 -39.54
C PRO A 135 -9.71 -16.53 -40.94
N GLN A 136 -8.41 -16.74 -41.08
CA GLN A 136 -7.81 -17.17 -42.33
C GLN A 136 -7.19 -18.57 -42.16
N PRO A 137 -7.44 -19.49 -43.12
CA PRO A 137 -6.98 -20.87 -43.04
C PRO A 137 -5.59 -21.03 -43.68
N GLY A 138 -4.76 -21.82 -43.04
CA GLY A 138 -3.75 -22.66 -43.68
C GLY A 138 -2.33 -22.06 -43.73
N THR A 139 -1.44 -22.69 -43.11
CA THR A 139 -0.39 -23.65 -43.54
C THR A 139 0.67 -23.73 -42.48
N GLY A 140 1.04 -24.94 -42.14
CA GLY A 140 2.05 -25.23 -41.11
C GLY A 140 3.45 -24.89 -41.57
N THR A 141 4.30 -24.73 -40.57
CA THR A 141 5.67 -25.31 -40.53
C THR A 141 6.26 -25.09 -39.14
N ASP A 142 6.79 -26.17 -38.62
CA ASP A 142 7.62 -26.24 -37.42
C ASP A 142 8.71 -25.18 -37.38
N ARG A 143 8.90 -24.56 -36.23
CA ARG A 143 10.22 -24.16 -35.71
C ARG A 143 10.18 -24.04 -34.18
N ASP A 144 10.74 -25.05 -33.59
CA ASP A 144 11.42 -25.06 -32.30
C ASP A 144 12.20 -23.76 -32.11
N SER A 145 11.87 -23.02 -31.05
CA SER A 145 12.69 -21.91 -30.56
C SER A 145 12.49 -21.83 -29.05
N THR A 146 13.38 -22.53 -28.37
CA THR A 146 13.74 -22.32 -26.98
C THR A 146 13.94 -20.84 -26.69
N LEU A 147 12.95 -20.18 -26.10
CA LEU A 147 13.11 -18.83 -25.54
C LEU A 147 13.61 -18.99 -24.10
N SER A 148 14.91 -18.84 -23.94
CA SER A 148 15.54 -18.45 -22.69
C SER A 148 14.84 -17.23 -22.12
N PRO A 149 14.56 -17.16 -20.80
CA PRO A 149 14.03 -15.97 -20.19
C PRO A 149 15.08 -14.87 -20.29
N ALA A 150 14.81 -13.90 -21.16
CA ALA A 150 15.59 -12.69 -21.24
C ALA A 150 15.59 -12.03 -19.85
N SER A 151 16.78 -11.93 -19.28
CA SER A 151 17.08 -11.18 -18.07
C SER A 151 16.61 -9.74 -18.24
N VAL A 152 15.45 -9.44 -17.63
CA VAL A 152 15.02 -8.06 -17.42
C VAL A 152 15.99 -7.50 -16.39
N SER A 153 16.85 -6.60 -16.81
CA SER A 153 17.73 -5.83 -15.95
C SER A 153 16.89 -5.05 -14.95
N LEU A 154 16.85 -5.55 -13.72
CA LEU A 154 16.32 -4.91 -12.53
C LEU A 154 17.31 -3.84 -12.08
N ASP A 155 17.39 -2.74 -12.78
CA ASP A 155 18.25 -1.60 -12.41
C ASP A 155 17.45 -0.40 -11.90
N GLU A 156 16.35 -0.68 -11.19
CA GLU A 156 15.74 0.29 -10.26
C GLU A 156 16.07 -0.17 -8.84
N GLY A 157 17.13 0.44 -8.31
CA GLY A 157 17.94 -0.06 -7.23
C GLY A 157 17.25 -0.23 -5.87
N PRO A 158 17.97 -0.79 -4.90
CA PRO A 158 17.54 -1.07 -3.53
C PRO A 158 16.99 0.15 -2.79
N ASN A 159 17.26 1.36 -3.27
CA ASN A 159 16.79 2.63 -2.71
C ASN A 159 15.27 2.79 -2.72
N TYR A 160 14.61 2.29 -3.74
CA TYR A 160 13.17 2.45 -3.94
C TYR A 160 12.34 1.55 -3.01
N LEU A 161 12.73 0.28 -2.91
CA LEU A 161 12.11 -0.64 -1.97
C LEU A 161 12.23 -0.14 -0.52
N HIS A 162 13.39 0.43 -0.16
CA HIS A 162 13.59 1.03 1.15
C HIS A 162 12.64 2.20 1.42
N GLN A 163 12.37 3.05 0.44
CA GLN A 163 11.42 4.16 0.58
C GLN A 163 9.99 3.65 0.84
N ILE A 164 9.55 2.63 0.10
CA ILE A 164 8.21 2.03 0.27
C ILE A 164 8.08 1.41 1.65
N LEU A 165 9.03 0.56 2.05
CA LEU A 165 9.02 -0.08 3.36
C LEU A 165 9.04 0.94 4.50
N PHE A 166 9.83 2.00 4.35
CA PHE A 166 9.90 3.10 5.30
C PHE A 166 8.57 3.84 5.42
N GLN A 167 7.95 4.24 4.30
CA GLN A 167 6.67 4.97 4.30
C GLN A 167 5.55 4.11 4.86
N SER A 168 5.47 2.83 4.47
CA SER A 168 4.48 1.89 4.98
C SER A 168 4.57 1.75 6.50
N ALA A 169 5.74 1.42 7.02
CA ALA A 169 5.93 1.26 8.45
C ALA A 169 5.74 2.58 9.22
N ARG A 170 6.13 3.72 8.62
CA ARG A 170 5.91 5.05 9.20
C ARG A 170 4.44 5.34 9.46
N VAL A 171 3.57 5.01 8.51
CA VAL A 171 2.11 5.19 8.68
C VAL A 171 1.61 4.42 9.89
N HIS A 172 1.98 3.15 10.04
CA HIS A 172 1.61 2.33 11.20
C HIS A 172 2.16 2.90 12.51
N LEU A 173 3.41 3.35 12.53
CA LEU A 173 4.05 3.91 13.73
C LEU A 173 3.41 5.22 14.20
N ILE A 174 3.00 6.09 13.26
CA ILE A 174 2.43 7.40 13.58
C ILE A 174 0.97 7.29 14.02
N LYS A 175 0.22 6.32 13.51
CA LYS A 175 -1.20 6.09 13.86
C LYS A 175 -1.38 5.86 15.37
N GLU A 176 -0.44 5.15 16.00
CA GLU A 176 -0.48 4.83 17.44
C GLU A 176 0.88 5.04 18.12
N LEU A 177 1.27 6.30 18.28
CA LEU A 177 2.55 6.65 18.91
C LEU A 177 2.70 6.11 20.34
N ALA A 178 1.60 5.90 21.07
CA ALA A 178 1.63 5.36 22.43
C ALA A 178 2.09 3.89 22.48
N VAL A 179 1.80 3.12 21.47
CA VAL A 179 2.13 1.69 21.39
C VAL A 179 3.51 1.51 20.77
N THR A 180 4.33 0.63 21.38
CA THR A 180 5.58 0.18 20.77
C THR A 180 5.32 -1.18 20.14
N PRO A 181 5.24 -1.28 18.79
CA PRO A 181 4.97 -2.56 18.15
C PRO A 181 6.17 -3.50 18.29
N GLU A 182 5.93 -4.79 18.28
CA GLU A 182 7.01 -5.75 18.07
C GLU A 182 7.58 -5.56 16.64
N LEU A 183 8.91 -5.48 16.54
CA LEU A 183 9.58 -5.25 15.24
C LEU A 183 9.24 -6.35 14.22
N LYS A 184 9.04 -7.59 14.71
CA LYS A 184 8.68 -8.73 13.87
C LYS A 184 7.26 -8.58 13.30
N GLU A 185 6.34 -8.13 14.14
CA GLU A 185 4.94 -7.90 13.77
C GLU A 185 4.84 -6.76 12.76
N LEU A 186 5.46 -5.61 13.05
CA LEU A 186 5.53 -4.48 12.13
C LEU A 186 6.13 -4.87 10.78
N ALA A 187 7.21 -5.65 10.78
CA ALA A 187 7.83 -6.13 9.54
C ALA A 187 6.90 -7.05 8.75
N SER A 188 6.14 -7.91 9.42
CA SER A 188 5.13 -8.77 8.80
C SER A 188 3.99 -7.96 8.20
N GLN A 189 3.48 -6.95 8.90
CA GLN A 189 2.40 -6.06 8.42
C GLN A 189 2.78 -5.31 7.15
N VAL A 190 4.07 -4.94 7.00
CA VAL A 190 4.56 -4.25 5.79
C VAL A 190 5.18 -5.19 4.76
N GLY A 191 4.95 -6.51 4.88
CA GLY A 191 5.37 -7.50 3.89
C GLY A 191 6.88 -7.73 3.79
N THR A 192 7.63 -7.58 4.90
CA THR A 192 9.09 -7.72 4.91
C THR A 192 9.60 -8.44 6.16
N ASN A 193 10.91 -8.54 6.30
CA ASN A 193 11.57 -9.02 7.51
C ASN A 193 12.20 -7.87 8.31
N THR A 194 12.52 -8.13 9.57
CA THR A 194 13.07 -7.14 10.51
C THR A 194 14.39 -6.52 10.04
N LYS A 195 15.23 -7.28 9.33
CA LYS A 195 16.51 -6.81 8.81
C LYS A 195 16.29 -5.76 7.72
N ARG A 196 15.50 -6.11 6.69
CA ARG A 196 15.16 -5.19 5.59
C ARG A 196 14.41 -3.95 6.07
N LEU A 197 13.52 -4.10 7.05
CA LEU A 197 12.82 -2.97 7.62
C LEU A 197 13.78 -1.97 8.27
N ASN A 198 14.72 -2.45 9.11
CA ASN A 198 15.74 -1.58 9.70
C ASN A 198 16.70 -0.98 8.65
N GLU A 199 17.03 -1.72 7.59
CA GLU A 199 17.81 -1.20 6.46
C GLU A 199 17.06 -0.05 5.77
N ALA A 200 15.76 -0.18 5.56
CA ALA A 200 14.91 0.85 4.99
C ALA A 200 14.89 2.13 5.86
N PHE A 201 14.76 2.00 7.18
CA PHE A 201 14.80 3.13 8.09
C PHE A 201 16.17 3.80 8.13
N ARG A 202 17.26 3.03 8.14
CA ARG A 202 18.62 3.58 8.07
C ARG A 202 18.86 4.32 6.76
N HIS A 203 18.35 3.78 5.66
CA HIS A 203 18.50 4.40 4.34
C HIS A 203 17.72 5.69 4.20
N CYS A 204 16.43 5.70 4.65
CA CYS A 204 15.52 6.84 4.43
C CYS A 204 15.58 7.89 5.53
N ALA A 205 15.85 7.50 6.77
CA ALA A 205 15.82 8.37 7.95
C ALA A 205 17.14 8.41 8.75
N GLY A 206 18.15 7.63 8.35
CA GLY A 206 19.43 7.55 9.05
C GLY A 206 19.39 6.84 10.40
N THR A 207 18.25 6.25 10.79
CA THR A 207 17.99 5.70 12.13
C THR A 207 17.37 4.31 12.05
N THR A 208 17.27 3.62 13.19
CA THR A 208 16.48 2.39 13.29
C THR A 208 14.98 2.70 13.45
N VAL A 209 14.11 1.70 13.30
CA VAL A 209 12.66 1.82 13.52
C VAL A 209 12.33 2.41 14.89
N PHE A 210 12.98 1.94 15.96
CA PHE A 210 12.69 2.41 17.32
C PHE A 210 13.25 3.80 17.62
N GLU A 211 14.40 4.15 17.06
CA GLU A 211 14.94 5.51 17.14
C GLU A 211 14.02 6.50 16.41
N TYR A 212 13.53 6.12 15.23
CA TYR A 212 12.55 6.91 14.49
C TYR A 212 11.26 7.12 15.30
N LEU A 213 10.67 6.04 15.85
CA LEU A 213 9.49 6.13 16.70
C LEU A 213 9.72 7.05 17.91
N ARG A 214 10.88 6.93 18.56
CA ARG A 214 11.25 7.80 19.68
C ARG A 214 11.32 9.27 19.27
N GLU A 215 11.87 9.57 18.11
CA GLU A 215 11.94 10.93 17.57
C GLU A 215 10.54 11.50 17.29
N GLU A 216 9.66 10.74 16.65
CA GLU A 216 8.28 11.17 16.38
C GLU A 216 7.48 11.39 17.67
N ARG A 217 7.66 10.54 18.69
CA ARG A 217 7.09 10.73 20.03
C ARG A 217 7.54 12.07 20.66
N MET A 218 8.82 12.40 20.53
CA MET A 218 9.35 13.64 21.06
C MET A 218 8.83 14.88 20.32
N LYS A 219 8.70 14.82 18.99
CA LYS A 219 8.11 15.87 18.17
C LYS A 219 6.66 16.11 18.56
N GLU A 220 5.86 15.06 18.69
CA GLU A 220 4.46 15.17 19.07
C GLU A 220 4.30 15.69 20.51
N ALA A 221 5.13 15.23 21.44
CA ALA A 221 5.13 15.76 22.80
C ALA A 221 5.42 17.25 22.83
N ARG A 222 6.39 17.73 22.05
CA ARG A 222 6.70 19.16 21.94
C ARG A 222 5.52 19.94 21.36
N ARG A 223 4.86 19.41 20.33
CA ARG A 223 3.67 20.02 19.73
C ARG A 223 2.53 20.16 20.75
N LEU A 224 2.26 19.09 21.51
CA LEU A 224 1.24 19.10 22.56
C LEU A 224 1.56 20.07 23.70
N LEU A 225 2.82 20.14 24.13
CA LEU A 225 3.26 21.08 25.17
C LEU A 225 3.09 22.55 24.77
N GLN A 226 3.28 22.86 23.49
CA GLN A 226 3.17 24.23 22.96
C GLN A 226 1.73 24.65 22.67
N ASN A 227 0.88 23.70 22.24
CA ASN A 227 -0.44 24.01 21.71
C ASN A 227 -1.60 23.63 22.64
N THR A 228 -1.33 22.99 23.79
CA THR A 228 -2.37 22.55 24.73
C THR A 228 -2.01 22.87 26.18
N SER A 229 -3.03 22.93 27.05
CA SER A 229 -2.85 23.01 28.50
C SER A 229 -2.83 21.66 29.20
N MET A 230 -2.77 20.55 28.45
CA MET A 230 -2.81 19.17 28.92
C MET A 230 -1.69 18.92 29.96
N PRO A 231 -1.94 18.21 31.07
CA PRO A 231 -0.92 17.86 32.06
C PRO A 231 0.27 17.12 31.42
N ILE A 232 1.49 17.40 31.88
CA ILE A 232 2.71 16.76 31.35
C ILE A 232 2.66 15.23 31.50
N SER A 233 2.02 14.75 32.56
CA SER A 233 1.81 13.32 32.79
C SER A 233 0.92 12.66 31.73
N GLU A 234 -0.13 13.36 31.30
CA GLU A 234 -1.01 12.88 30.24
C GLU A 234 -0.31 12.90 28.87
N ILE A 235 0.44 13.98 28.56
CA ILE A 235 1.26 14.02 27.36
C ILE A 235 2.27 12.87 27.32
N ALA A 236 2.95 12.60 28.46
CA ALA A 236 3.88 11.49 28.55
C ALA A 236 3.20 10.14 28.24
N ALA A 237 2.01 9.90 28.76
CA ALA A 237 1.23 8.70 28.49
C ALA A 237 0.79 8.61 27.01
N MET A 238 0.28 9.70 26.43
CA MET A 238 -0.15 9.76 25.03
C MET A 238 0.99 9.46 24.04
N VAL A 239 2.21 9.85 24.39
CA VAL A 239 3.37 9.56 23.53
C VAL A 239 4.11 8.26 23.95
N GLY A 240 3.47 7.41 24.75
CA GLY A 240 3.93 6.05 25.06
C GLY A 240 4.99 5.92 26.16
N TYR A 241 5.11 6.90 27.05
CA TYR A 241 5.96 6.80 28.23
C TYR A 241 5.17 6.38 29.46
N LYS A 242 5.61 5.29 30.11
CA LYS A 242 4.99 4.76 31.33
C LYS A 242 5.26 5.64 32.58
N SER A 243 6.25 6.54 32.51
CA SER A 243 6.65 7.39 33.64
C SER A 243 6.95 8.80 33.15
N SER A 244 6.35 9.78 33.81
CA SER A 244 6.63 11.21 33.55
C SER A 244 8.10 11.60 33.82
N ALA A 245 8.78 10.90 34.74
CA ALA A 245 10.19 11.13 35.02
C ALA A 245 11.06 10.67 33.84
N ASN A 246 10.82 9.47 33.30
CA ASN A 246 11.52 8.97 32.13
C ASN A 246 11.25 9.81 30.90
N PHE A 247 10.02 10.28 30.73
CA PHE A 247 9.66 11.23 29.68
C PHE A 247 10.44 12.55 29.83
N ALA A 248 10.45 13.16 31.01
CA ALA A 248 11.13 14.42 31.24
C ALA A 248 12.64 14.34 30.98
N THR A 249 13.27 13.23 31.37
CA THR A 249 14.68 12.95 31.07
C THR A 249 14.90 12.83 29.57
N ALA A 250 14.16 11.97 28.88
CA ALA A 250 14.29 11.77 27.44
C ALA A 250 14.01 13.06 26.62
N PHE A 251 13.05 13.86 27.09
CA PHE A 251 12.70 15.13 26.45
C PHE A 251 13.83 16.16 26.63
N LYS A 252 14.39 16.27 27.84
CA LYS A 252 15.52 17.15 28.12
C LYS A 252 16.78 16.74 27.34
N ASP A 253 17.05 15.44 27.27
CA ASP A 253 18.19 14.92 26.49
C ASP A 253 18.04 15.26 24.99
N ARG A 254 16.81 15.25 24.49
CA ARG A 254 16.55 15.52 23.06
C ARG A 254 16.54 17.01 22.72
N PHE A 255 15.96 17.87 23.60
CA PHE A 255 15.74 19.27 23.30
C PHE A 255 16.59 20.26 24.13
N GLY A 256 17.37 19.76 25.07
CA GLY A 256 18.19 20.58 25.96
C GLY A 256 17.43 21.29 27.08
N VAL A 257 16.07 21.24 27.04
CA VAL A 257 15.19 21.92 28.00
C VAL A 257 14.13 20.97 28.55
N SER A 258 13.63 21.24 29.77
CA SER A 258 12.58 20.42 30.36
C SER A 258 11.22 20.66 29.70
N PRO A 259 10.28 19.69 29.76
CA PRO A 259 8.91 19.87 29.28
C PRO A 259 8.21 21.07 29.92
N SER A 260 8.45 21.31 31.24
CA SER A 260 7.87 22.45 31.97
C SER A 260 8.40 23.80 31.47
N HIS A 261 9.61 23.84 30.96
CA HIS A 261 10.18 25.06 30.39
C HIS A 261 9.52 25.42 29.05
N VAL A 262 9.35 24.43 28.17
CA VAL A 262 8.69 24.62 26.86
C VAL A 262 7.24 25.10 27.00
N ARG A 263 6.54 24.70 28.07
CA ARG A 263 5.15 25.13 28.33
C ARG A 263 5.05 26.60 28.76
N ARG A 264 6.09 27.16 29.35
CA ARG A 264 6.09 28.53 29.87
C ARG A 264 6.48 29.60 28.82
N CYS A 265 7.02 29.12 27.69
CA CYS A 265 7.35 29.95 26.53
C CYS A 265 6.20 29.95 25.52
#